data_6791fba18bff41bae54ea9c81c3ea1dc
#
_entry.id   6791fba18bff41bae54ea9c81c3ea1dc
#
_cell.length_a   1.000
_cell.length_b   1.000
_cell.length_c   1.000
_cell.angle_alpha   90.00
_cell.angle_beta   90.00
_cell.angle_gamma   90.00
#
_symmetry.space_group_name_H-M   'P 1'
#
loop_
_entity.id
_entity.type
_entity.pdbx_description
1 polymer ?
#
loop_
_entity_poly.entity_id
_entity_poly.type
_entity_poly.pdbx_seq_one_letter_code
_entity_poly.pdbx_strand_id
1 'polypeptide(L)'
;MAALSVTAAAIGSALAVSAPVAVAAPAPGATAEAPGCVYRYWADDPSGFGISIKNNCKYTVRVQVIVDWGTDSPCWTLGPGAEKYWFKETVTGFYSHLATC
;
A
#
# COMPACT_ATOMS: atom_id res chain seq x y z
N MET A 1 -18.83 40.59 -26.73
CA MET A 1 -18.58 40.19 -26.36
C MET A 1 -18.25 39.36 -25.92
N ALA A 2 -18.11 39.29 -25.78
CA ALA A 2 -17.67 38.63 -25.27
C ALA A 2 -17.43 37.82 -24.80
N ALA A 3 -17.48 37.80 -24.81
CA ALA A 3 -17.19 37.02 -24.36
C ALA A 3 -16.93 36.32 -23.89
N LEU A 4 -17.01 36.35 -23.90
CA LEU A 4 -16.69 35.65 -23.39
C LEU A 4 -16.39 34.86 -22.92
N SER A 5 -16.43 35.01 -23.01
CA SER A 5 -16.02 34.25 -22.48
C SER A 5 -15.69 33.54 -22.01
N VAL A 6 -15.71 33.59 -22.05
CA VAL A 6 -15.25 32.86 -21.42
C VAL A 6 -14.98 32.13 -20.93
N THR A 7 -15.06 32.24 -20.94
CA THR A 7 -14.67 31.58 -20.31
C THR A 7 -14.44 30.75 -19.91
N ALA A 8 -14.48 30.89 -19.96
CA ALA A 8 -14.10 30.13 -19.41
C ALA A 8 -13.82 29.39 -19.06
N ALA A 9 -13.88 29.49 -19.15
CA ALA A 9 -13.49 28.76 -18.62
C ALA A 9 -13.22 28.05 -18.22
N ALA A 10 -13.28 28.17 -18.33
CA ALA A 10 -12.87 27.44 -17.77
C ALA A 10 -12.69 26.85 -17.25
N ILE A 11 -12.75 27.01 -17.41
CA ILE A 11 -12.43 26.44 -16.75
C ILE A 11 -12.34 25.71 -16.32
N GLY A 12 -12.37 25.82 -16.61
CA GLY A 12 -12.10 25.20 -15.98
C GLY A 12 -11.96 24.59 -15.66
N SER A 13 -11.84 24.73 -15.78
CA SER A 13 -11.58 24.19 -15.29
C SER A 13 -11.35 23.56 -14.85
N ALA A 14 -11.31 23.80 -14.89
CA ALA A 14 -11.01 23.27 -14.35
C ALA A 14 -10.91 22.68 -13.91
N LEU A 15 -10.85 22.71 -13.89
CA LEU A 15 -10.72 22.23 -13.38
C LEU A 15 -10.58 21.48 -12.96
N ALA A 16 -10.50 21.70 -13.11
CA ALA A 16 -10.29 21.15 -12.69
C ALA A 16 -10.03 20.58 -12.17
N VAL A 17 -9.95 20.68 -12.03
CA VAL A 17 -9.69 20.32 -11.43
C VAL A 17 -9.45 19.60 -10.96
N SER A 18 -9.34 19.67 -10.86
CA SER A 18 -9.13 19.11 -10.33
C SER A 18 -9.08 18.35 -9.89
N ALA A 19 -9.08 18.23 -9.82
CA ALA A 19 -9.09 17.51 -9.36
C ALA A 19 -8.80 16.82 -8.78
N PRO A 20 -8.85 16.69 -8.37
CA PRO A 20 -8.45 16.06 -7.68
C PRO A 20 -8.41 14.98 -7.37
N VAL A 21 -8.49 14.75 -7.49
CA VAL A 21 -8.47 13.96 -7.25
C VAL A 21 -8.31 13.18 -6.97
N ALA A 22 -8.49 13.11 -7.04
CA ALA A 22 -8.68 12.35 -6.48
C ALA A 22 -8.01 11.29 -6.43
N VAL A 23 -7.47 11.29 -5.96
CA VAL A 23 -6.91 10.36 -5.87
C VAL A 23 -7.38 9.43 -5.28
N ALA A 24 -7.68 8.77 -5.72
CA ALA A 24 -8.43 7.76 -5.20
C ALA A 24 -7.63 6.80 -4.44
N ALA A 25 -8.21 6.30 -3.41
CA ALA A 25 -7.66 5.19 -2.72
C ALA A 25 -7.59 4.01 -3.68
N PRO A 26 -6.65 3.11 -3.50
CA PRO A 26 -6.60 1.90 -4.30
C PRO A 26 -7.88 1.13 -4.13
N ALA A 27 -8.31 0.46 -5.18
CA ALA A 27 -9.48 -0.38 -5.12
C ALA A 27 -9.25 -1.49 -4.11
N PRO A 28 -10.33 -2.00 -3.50
CA PRO A 28 -10.19 -3.15 -2.62
C PRO A 28 -9.50 -4.29 -3.35
N GLY A 29 -8.54 -4.90 -2.70
CA GLY A 29 -7.79 -5.98 -3.30
C GLY A 29 -6.61 -5.55 -4.13
N ALA A 30 -6.43 -4.23 -4.32
CA ALA A 30 -5.24 -3.76 -5.00
C ALA A 30 -4.02 -4.10 -4.16
N THR A 31 -2.93 -4.49 -4.86
CA THR A 31 -1.72 -4.91 -4.18
C THR A 31 -0.59 -3.93 -4.44
N ALA A 32 -0.88 -2.65 -4.25
CA ALA A 32 0.16 -1.65 -4.36
C ALA A 32 1.23 -1.91 -3.31
N GLU A 33 2.47 -1.63 -3.67
CA GLU A 33 3.58 -1.77 -2.75
C GLU A 33 3.34 -0.93 -1.51
N ALA A 34 3.73 -1.44 -0.35
CA ALA A 34 3.61 -0.68 0.88
C ALA A 34 4.53 0.55 0.82
N PRO A 35 4.17 1.63 1.52
CA PRO A 35 5.01 2.84 1.50
C PRO A 35 6.43 2.56 1.96
N GLY A 36 7.37 3.33 1.42
CA GLY A 36 8.78 3.14 1.76
C GLY A 36 9.10 3.39 3.23
N CYS A 37 8.26 4.14 3.94
CA CYS A 37 8.47 4.36 5.37
C CYS A 37 8.09 3.15 6.23
N VAL A 38 7.54 2.11 5.64
CA VAL A 38 7.28 0.87 6.37
C VAL A 38 8.53 0.01 6.23
N TYR A 39 9.21 -0.18 7.33
CA TYR A 39 10.42 -1.00 7.36
C TYR A 39 10.03 -2.47 7.33
N ARG A 40 10.80 -3.26 6.61
CA ARG A 40 10.58 -4.70 6.53
C ARG A 40 11.91 -5.43 6.44
N TYR A 41 12.00 -6.52 7.17
CA TYR A 41 13.16 -7.40 7.12
C TYR A 41 12.67 -8.85 7.15
N TRP A 42 13.12 -9.64 6.21
CA TRP A 42 12.68 -11.03 6.14
C TRP A 42 13.88 -11.94 5.99
N ALA A 43 13.71 -13.19 6.40
CA ALA A 43 14.76 -14.18 6.33
C ALA A 43 14.16 -15.55 6.09
N ASP A 44 14.84 -16.32 5.27
CA ASP A 44 14.42 -17.69 4.98
C ASP A 44 14.79 -18.62 6.10
N ASP A 45 14.03 -19.70 6.20
CA ASP A 45 14.19 -20.74 7.20
C ASP A 45 13.84 -22.05 6.50
N PRO A 46 14.43 -23.19 6.89
CA PRO A 46 14.10 -24.46 6.22
C PRO A 46 12.62 -24.79 6.19
N SER A 47 11.86 -24.32 7.15
CA SER A 47 10.43 -24.61 7.20
C SER A 47 9.55 -23.48 6.70
N GLY A 48 10.15 -22.38 6.19
CA GLY A 48 9.36 -21.24 5.72
C GLY A 48 10.18 -19.98 5.72
N PHE A 49 9.57 -18.87 6.15
CA PHE A 49 10.29 -17.60 6.30
C PHE A 49 9.61 -16.74 7.35
N GLY A 50 10.39 -15.86 7.95
CA GLY A 50 9.86 -14.90 8.91
C GLY A 50 10.07 -13.49 8.41
N ILE A 51 9.18 -12.59 8.78
CA ILE A 51 9.29 -11.19 8.40
C ILE A 51 8.96 -10.30 9.59
N SER A 52 9.78 -9.29 9.79
CA SER A 52 9.55 -8.24 10.79
C SER A 52 9.16 -6.97 10.06
N ILE A 53 8.09 -6.35 10.51
CA ILE A 53 7.54 -5.16 9.88
C ILE A 53 7.43 -4.09 10.94
N LYS A 54 7.84 -2.86 10.60
CA LYS A 54 7.68 -1.74 11.51
C LYS A 54 7.18 -0.54 10.73
N ASN A 55 6.10 0.06 11.23
CA ASN A 55 5.56 1.27 10.60
C ASN A 55 6.34 2.49 11.10
N ASN A 56 7.27 2.96 10.28
CA ASN A 56 8.00 4.20 10.56
C ASN A 56 7.35 5.41 9.90
N CYS A 57 6.17 5.23 9.33
CA CYS A 57 5.41 6.36 8.78
C CYS A 57 4.79 7.14 9.91
N LYS A 58 4.33 8.34 9.61
CA LYS A 58 3.68 9.19 10.61
C LYS A 58 2.17 9.00 10.61
N TYR A 59 1.69 7.97 9.92
CA TYR A 59 0.27 7.69 9.82
C TYR A 59 0.06 6.18 9.87
N THR A 60 -1.16 5.78 10.12
CA THR A 60 -1.53 4.36 10.17
C THR A 60 -1.48 3.77 8.77
N VAL A 61 -0.94 2.57 8.66
CA VAL A 61 -0.89 1.85 7.39
C VAL A 61 -1.58 0.51 7.54
N ARG A 62 -2.04 -0.03 6.43
CA ARG A 62 -2.59 -1.38 6.39
C ARG A 62 -1.76 -2.17 5.40
N VAL A 63 -1.20 -3.28 5.86
CA VAL A 63 -0.24 -4.03 5.05
C VAL A 63 -0.49 -5.53 5.15
N GLN A 64 -0.08 -6.25 4.12
CA GLN A 64 -0.09 -7.70 4.13
C GLN A 64 1.13 -8.20 3.36
N VAL A 65 1.59 -9.36 3.74
CA VAL A 65 2.72 -10.01 3.08
C VAL A 65 2.20 -10.82 1.92
N ILE A 66 2.75 -10.57 0.75
CA ILE A 66 2.39 -11.33 -0.44
C ILE A 66 3.38 -12.48 -0.57
N VAL A 67 2.84 -13.67 -0.71
CA VAL A 67 3.61 -14.91 -0.75
C VAL A 67 3.46 -15.55 -2.12
N ASP A 68 4.56 -15.73 -2.82
CA ASP A 68 4.54 -16.48 -4.08
C ASP A 68 4.43 -17.96 -3.76
N TRP A 69 3.57 -18.65 -4.48
CA TRP A 69 3.36 -20.09 -4.32
C TRP A 69 2.85 -20.45 -2.92
N GLY A 70 2.09 -19.56 -2.32
CA GLY A 70 1.53 -19.81 -1.00
C GLY A 70 0.45 -18.80 -0.68
N THR A 71 -0.13 -18.96 0.52
CA THR A 71 -1.19 -18.09 0.98
C THR A 71 -0.60 -16.81 1.56
N ASP A 72 -1.15 -15.67 1.19
CA ASP A 72 -0.74 -14.39 1.73
C ASP A 72 -1.13 -14.25 3.20
N SER A 73 -0.50 -13.31 3.87
CA SER A 73 -0.83 -13.04 5.27
C SER A 73 -2.18 -12.34 5.38
N PRO A 74 -2.73 -12.28 6.59
CA PRO A 74 -3.85 -11.38 6.83
C PRO A 74 -3.42 -9.94 6.60
N CYS A 75 -4.41 -9.06 6.47
CA CYS A 75 -4.17 -7.63 6.38
C CYS A 75 -4.07 -7.07 7.80
N TRP A 76 -2.97 -6.43 8.13
CA TRP A 76 -2.77 -5.86 9.46
C TRP A 76 -2.84 -4.34 9.40
N THR A 77 -3.41 -3.76 10.45
CA THR A 77 -3.45 -2.31 10.63
C THR A 77 -2.37 -1.95 11.64
N LEU A 78 -1.43 -1.12 11.22
CA LEU A 78 -0.31 -0.73 12.08
C LEU A 78 -0.27 0.78 12.23
N GLY A 79 -0.45 1.24 13.46
CA GLY A 79 -0.27 2.66 13.77
C GLY A 79 1.19 3.06 13.70
N PRO A 80 1.49 4.37 13.78
CA PRO A 80 2.88 4.82 13.76
C PRO A 80 3.68 4.16 14.86
N GLY A 81 4.83 3.60 14.52
CA GLY A 81 5.70 2.94 15.46
C GLY A 81 5.34 1.51 15.77
N ALA A 82 4.21 1.02 15.29
CA ALA A 82 3.79 -0.34 15.58
C ALA A 82 4.64 -1.35 14.82
N GLU A 83 4.79 -2.51 15.42
CA GLU A 83 5.62 -3.57 14.86
C GLU A 83 4.80 -4.85 14.75
N LYS A 84 5.17 -5.69 13.80
CA LYS A 84 4.53 -6.96 13.59
C LYS A 84 5.57 -7.97 13.13
N TYR A 85 5.60 -9.13 13.76
CA TYR A 85 6.41 -10.25 13.29
C TYR A 85 5.45 -11.34 12.81
N TRP A 86 5.78 -11.96 11.67
CA TRP A 86 4.95 -13.03 11.12
C TRP A 86 5.85 -14.11 10.55
N PHE A 87 5.55 -15.35 10.89
CA PHE A 87 6.28 -16.47 10.33
C PHE A 87 5.32 -17.28 9.45
N LYS A 88 5.74 -17.53 8.22
CA LYS A 88 4.95 -18.33 7.28
C LYS A 88 5.60 -19.69 7.15
N GLU A 89 4.90 -20.71 7.62
CA GLU A 89 5.34 -22.07 7.48
C GLU A 89 4.94 -22.56 6.10
N THR A 90 5.91 -22.90 5.26
CA THR A 90 5.64 -23.34 3.91
C THR A 90 6.88 -24.00 3.34
N VAL A 91 6.67 -25.00 2.48
CA VAL A 91 7.80 -25.67 1.81
C VAL A 91 7.96 -25.14 0.38
N THR A 92 6.97 -24.51 -0.19
CA THR A 92 7.01 -24.05 -1.58
C THR A 92 6.91 -22.54 -1.70
N GLY A 93 6.37 -21.87 -0.70
CA GLY A 93 6.14 -20.43 -0.79
C GLY A 93 7.38 -19.66 -0.39
N PHE A 94 7.46 -18.43 -0.88
CA PHE A 94 8.51 -17.53 -0.46
C PHE A 94 8.01 -16.10 -0.52
N TYR A 95 8.69 -15.24 0.22
CA TYR A 95 8.32 -13.86 0.33
C TYR A 95 8.44 -13.16 -1.03
N SER A 96 7.40 -12.46 -1.42
CA SER A 96 7.40 -11.65 -2.62
C SER A 96 7.62 -10.20 -2.28
N HIS A 97 6.66 -9.61 -1.60
CA HIS A 97 6.76 -8.20 -1.21
C HIS A 97 5.71 -7.89 -0.16
N LEU A 98 5.77 -6.69 0.39
CA LEU A 98 4.79 -6.18 1.33
C LEU A 98 3.87 -5.23 0.58
N ALA A 99 2.58 -5.44 0.68
CA ALA A 99 1.59 -4.67 -0.07
C ALA A 99 0.64 -3.95 0.87
N THR A 100 0.02 -2.88 0.37
CA THR A 100 -1.10 -2.26 1.09
C THR A 100 -2.35 -3.11 0.89
N CYS A 101 -3.22 -3.05 1.84
CA CYS A 101 -4.46 -3.85 1.76
C CYS A 101 -5.69 -3.13 2.35
#